data_7af574703dc5cd2c6991d5284cd08def
#
_entry.id   7af574703dc5cd2c6991d5284cd08def
#
_cell.length_a   1.000
_cell.length_b   1.000
_cell.length_c   1.000
_cell.angle_alpha   90.00
_cell.angle_beta   90.00
_cell.angle_gamma   90.00
#
_symmetry.space_group_name_H-M   'P 1'
#
loop_
_entity.id
_entity.type
_entity.pdbx_description
1 polymer ?
#
loop_
_entity_poly.entity_id
_entity_poly.type
_entity_poly.pdbx_seq_one_letter_code
_entity_poly.pdbx_strand_id
1 'polypeptide(L)'
;MGEPTIVVVPLLNPNEPESRLAAIHAPDGARVGAGQPLVTLETTKSSVEVVAEVTGYVAGLRAALGSLLRAGDRLCWLAESNTWRPPEDVRPPAEAPLPEGLRLTAPALALARTTSVDLARLPLGQVITEAQLRDMLAGKPQDATQAAERRMIVYGGGGHGKSLIESIRATGEHEIVGILDDGLARGTHVLGLPVLGGAEMLSEMLAQGIRLAANAVGGIGDARSRVIVFRRLVEAGFACPAVVHPTAFIEPSARLSAGVQVMPHAYVGSESDVGFGVIINTAAVVSHDCRLGAYANVSPGALLAGGVTVGEAALVGMGVTVNLGVTIGDAARVGNSAVVKKDVPPGGIVRAGAVWPEKLDEAR
;
A
#
# COMPACT_ATOMS: atom_id res chain seq x y z
N MET A 1 -19.88 47.10 18.04
CA MET A 1 -19.29 46.08 18.94
C MET A 1 -18.40 45.22 18.08
N GLY A 2 -17.09 45.22 18.36
CA GLY A 2 -16.14 44.39 17.59
C GLY A 2 -16.42 42.92 17.84
N GLU A 3 -16.06 42.08 16.85
CA GLU A 3 -16.13 40.61 17.02
C GLU A 3 -15.12 40.18 18.09
N PRO A 4 -15.48 39.25 19.00
CA PRO A 4 -14.58 38.79 20.04
C PRO A 4 -13.43 37.97 19.39
N THR A 5 -12.23 38.15 19.90
CA THR A 5 -11.04 37.39 19.42
C THR A 5 -11.01 36.01 20.05
N ILE A 6 -10.86 34.95 19.23
CA ILE A 6 -10.74 33.59 19.71
C ILE A 6 -9.27 33.31 20.07
N VAL A 7 -9.05 32.79 21.27
CA VAL A 7 -7.74 32.27 21.69
C VAL A 7 -7.75 30.77 21.59
N VAL A 8 -6.77 30.18 20.87
CA VAL A 8 -6.65 28.76 20.68
C VAL A 8 -5.43 28.20 21.41
N VAL A 9 -5.47 26.92 21.71
CA VAL A 9 -4.31 26.15 22.25
C VAL A 9 -3.22 26.07 21.20
N PRO A 10 -2.01 26.62 21.42
CA PRO A 10 -0.93 26.55 20.46
C PRO A 10 -0.35 25.13 20.36
N LEU A 11 0.22 24.79 19.20
CA LEU A 11 1.00 23.57 19.03
C LEU A 11 2.40 23.77 19.63
N LEU A 12 2.63 23.22 20.81
CA LEU A 12 3.91 23.38 21.53
C LEU A 12 5.00 22.42 21.02
N ASN A 13 4.59 21.23 20.60
CA ASN A 13 5.49 20.21 20.08
C ASN A 13 4.79 19.45 18.94
N PRO A 14 5.38 19.36 17.73
CA PRO A 14 4.78 18.63 16.61
C PRO A 14 4.48 17.13 16.89
N ASN A 15 5.24 16.53 17.81
CA ASN A 15 5.07 15.12 18.19
C ASN A 15 4.16 14.90 19.40
N GLU A 16 3.75 15.97 20.08
CA GLU A 16 2.84 15.95 21.24
C GLU A 16 1.77 17.02 21.05
N PRO A 17 0.66 16.70 20.34
CA PRO A 17 -0.41 17.67 20.05
C PRO A 17 -1.25 18.01 21.28
N GLU A 18 -1.05 17.33 22.41
CA GLU A 18 -1.75 17.57 23.66
C GLU A 18 -0.83 18.24 24.68
N SER A 19 -1.39 19.18 25.41
CA SER A 19 -0.73 19.89 26.53
C SER A 19 -1.61 19.91 27.77
N ARG A 20 -0.99 19.95 28.94
CA ARG A 20 -1.70 20.01 30.21
C ARG A 20 -1.83 21.47 30.64
N LEU A 21 -3.02 21.87 31.09
CA LEU A 21 -3.25 23.18 31.69
C LEU A 21 -2.63 23.23 33.09
N ALA A 22 -1.46 23.86 33.21
CA ALA A 22 -0.69 23.92 34.46
C ALA A 22 -1.07 25.09 35.36
N ALA A 23 -1.41 26.27 34.80
CA ALA A 23 -1.84 27.42 35.55
C ALA A 23 -2.88 28.25 34.79
N ILE A 24 -3.77 28.91 35.52
CA ILE A 24 -4.71 29.92 35.01
C ILE A 24 -4.34 31.27 35.64
N HIS A 25 -3.88 32.22 34.82
CA HIS A 25 -3.47 33.56 35.28
C HIS A 25 -4.62 34.55 35.19
N ALA A 26 -5.52 34.37 34.23
CA ALA A 26 -6.71 35.20 34.05
C ALA A 26 -7.94 34.29 33.99
N PRO A 27 -8.76 34.24 35.09
CA PRO A 27 -9.97 33.44 35.11
C PRO A 27 -11.06 34.05 34.22
N ASP A 28 -12.11 33.28 33.96
CA ASP A 28 -13.28 33.73 33.19
C ASP A 28 -13.88 35.01 33.79
N GLY A 29 -14.16 36.00 32.96
CA GLY A 29 -14.61 37.32 33.35
C GLY A 29 -13.50 38.32 33.70
N ALA A 30 -12.24 37.92 33.82
CA ALA A 30 -11.13 38.83 34.12
C ALA A 30 -10.85 39.75 32.92
N ARG A 31 -10.47 41.01 33.21
CA ARG A 31 -9.96 41.94 32.20
C ARG A 31 -8.46 41.77 32.04
N VAL A 32 -7.99 41.65 30.80
CA VAL A 32 -6.57 41.48 30.44
C VAL A 32 -6.16 42.53 29.41
N GLY A 33 -4.91 42.96 29.48
CA GLY A 33 -4.27 43.74 28.44
C GLY A 33 -3.54 42.88 27.45
N ALA A 34 -3.30 43.40 26.24
CA ALA A 34 -2.46 42.72 25.27
C ALA A 34 -1.07 42.38 25.84
N GLY A 35 -0.59 41.15 25.64
CA GLY A 35 0.64 40.62 26.19
C GLY A 35 0.55 40.04 27.61
N GLN A 36 -0.59 40.16 28.30
CA GLN A 36 -0.76 39.56 29.64
C GLN A 36 -1.00 38.04 29.54
N PRO A 37 -0.43 37.24 30.46
CA PRO A 37 -0.60 35.78 30.45
C PRO A 37 -2.06 35.43 30.81
N LEU A 38 -2.62 34.50 30.05
CA LEU A 38 -3.94 33.90 30.26
C LEU A 38 -3.82 32.56 31.01
N VAL A 39 -3.01 31.68 30.51
CA VAL A 39 -2.77 30.33 31.06
C VAL A 39 -1.32 29.89 30.82
N THR A 40 -0.87 28.91 31.60
CA THR A 40 0.36 28.15 31.32
C THR A 40 0.00 26.75 30.88
N LEU A 41 0.56 26.33 29.76
CA LEU A 41 0.44 24.98 29.20
C LEU A 41 1.78 24.22 29.30
N GLU A 42 1.73 22.95 29.67
CA GLU A 42 2.90 22.10 29.79
C GLU A 42 2.79 20.86 28.91
N THR A 43 3.90 20.49 28.30
CA THR A 43 4.13 19.18 27.67
C THR A 43 5.21 18.42 28.47
N THR A 44 5.56 17.20 28.06
CA THR A 44 6.64 16.43 28.73
C THR A 44 8.00 17.14 28.65
N LYS A 45 8.18 18.13 27.74
CA LYS A 45 9.49 18.77 27.45
C LYS A 45 9.52 20.28 27.55
N SER A 46 8.37 20.93 27.63
CA SER A 46 8.28 22.40 27.61
C SER A 46 7.07 22.93 28.36
N SER A 47 7.21 24.14 28.87
CA SER A 47 6.13 24.94 29.48
C SER A 47 6.05 26.27 28.74
N VAL A 48 4.85 26.71 28.36
CA VAL A 48 4.61 27.91 27.58
C VAL A 48 3.43 28.69 28.15
N GLU A 49 3.59 30.01 28.28
CA GLU A 49 2.51 30.92 28.63
C GLU A 49 1.75 31.33 27.36
N VAL A 50 0.45 31.15 27.36
CA VAL A 50 -0.45 31.71 26.33
C VAL A 50 -0.85 33.10 26.78
N VAL A 51 -0.53 34.10 25.97
CA VAL A 51 -0.79 35.50 26.29
C VAL A 51 -1.95 36.05 25.49
N ALA A 52 -2.60 37.07 26.01
CA ALA A 52 -3.66 37.79 25.31
C ALA A 52 -3.11 38.60 24.14
N GLU A 53 -3.62 38.38 22.92
CA GLU A 53 -3.22 39.16 21.74
C GLU A 53 -3.82 40.56 21.70
N VAL A 54 -4.95 40.73 22.32
CA VAL A 54 -5.69 42.00 22.39
C VAL A 54 -6.17 42.26 23.81
N THR A 55 -6.42 43.55 24.13
CA THR A 55 -7.06 43.93 25.41
C THR A 55 -8.54 43.56 25.39
N GLY A 56 -9.00 42.84 26.42
CA GLY A 56 -10.40 42.41 26.50
C GLY A 56 -10.76 41.72 27.81
N TYR A 57 -11.96 41.19 27.87
CA TYR A 57 -12.43 40.34 28.97
C TYR A 57 -12.39 38.89 28.56
N VAL A 58 -11.80 38.02 29.40
CA VAL A 58 -11.78 36.56 29.18
C VAL A 58 -13.21 36.04 29.29
N ALA A 59 -13.67 35.33 28.27
CA ALA A 59 -14.99 34.74 28.27
C ALA A 59 -14.94 33.27 27.77
N GLY A 60 -15.64 32.39 28.47
CA GLY A 60 -15.78 30.99 28.10
C GLY A 60 -14.55 30.13 28.35
N LEU A 61 -13.66 30.48 29.27
CA LEU A 61 -12.57 29.63 29.74
C LEU A 61 -13.16 28.57 30.68
N ARG A 62 -13.40 27.37 30.16
CA ARG A 62 -14.05 26.26 30.90
C ARG A 62 -13.09 25.13 31.30
N ALA A 63 -11.82 25.19 30.88
CA ALA A 63 -10.85 24.20 31.26
C ALA A 63 -10.44 24.30 32.73
N ALA A 64 -10.39 23.19 33.44
CA ALA A 64 -9.90 23.11 34.80
C ALA A 64 -8.39 22.85 34.83
N LEU A 65 -7.72 23.28 35.91
CA LEU A 65 -6.31 22.94 36.14
C LEU A 65 -6.09 21.42 36.03
N GLY A 66 -5.05 21.03 35.32
CA GLY A 66 -4.72 19.64 35.06
C GLY A 66 -5.41 19.00 33.83
N SER A 67 -6.37 19.73 33.19
CA SER A 67 -7.00 19.25 31.96
C SER A 67 -6.00 19.08 30.83
N LEU A 68 -6.17 18.03 30.03
CA LEU A 68 -5.47 17.87 28.74
C LEU A 68 -6.22 18.65 27.68
N LEU A 69 -5.51 19.51 26.97
CA LEU A 69 -6.02 20.37 25.90
C LEU A 69 -5.25 20.04 24.61
N ARG A 70 -5.95 20.02 23.49
CA ARG A 70 -5.34 19.69 22.20
C ARG A 70 -5.03 20.97 21.42
N ALA A 71 -3.89 20.99 20.73
CA ALA A 71 -3.51 22.08 19.85
C ALA A 71 -4.62 22.37 18.80
N GLY A 72 -4.99 23.64 18.67
CA GLY A 72 -6.11 24.09 17.84
C GLY A 72 -7.46 24.14 18.55
N ASP A 73 -7.60 23.54 19.74
CA ASP A 73 -8.82 23.68 20.53
C ASP A 73 -8.99 25.13 20.98
N ARG A 74 -10.25 25.58 21.04
CA ARG A 74 -10.56 26.90 21.56
C ARG A 74 -10.37 26.93 23.07
N LEU A 75 -9.48 27.81 23.54
CA LEU A 75 -9.19 28.01 24.93
C LEU A 75 -10.21 28.97 25.60
N CYS A 76 -10.41 30.16 25.00
CA CYS A 76 -11.34 31.17 25.44
C CYS A 76 -11.60 32.20 24.32
N TRP A 77 -12.44 33.22 24.62
CA TRP A 77 -12.56 34.43 23.81
C TRP A 77 -12.06 35.63 24.62
N LEU A 78 -11.61 36.67 23.91
CA LEU A 78 -11.36 37.99 24.44
C LEU A 78 -12.44 38.94 23.89
N ALA A 79 -13.35 39.37 24.72
CA ALA A 79 -14.47 40.22 24.36
C ALA A 79 -14.25 41.65 24.82
N GLU A 80 -14.83 42.65 24.11
CA GLU A 80 -14.76 44.08 24.51
C GLU A 80 -15.54 44.37 25.79
N SER A 81 -16.53 43.53 26.12
CA SER A 81 -17.40 43.73 27.28
C SER A 81 -17.46 42.51 28.17
N ASN A 82 -17.47 42.72 29.49
CA ASN A 82 -17.67 41.67 30.48
C ASN A 82 -19.09 41.06 30.49
N THR A 83 -20.04 41.69 29.80
CA THR A 83 -21.40 41.20 29.62
C THR A 83 -21.57 40.29 28.43
N TRP A 84 -20.57 40.24 27.52
CA TRP A 84 -20.60 39.37 26.39
C TRP A 84 -20.56 37.89 26.86
N ARG A 85 -21.37 37.05 26.26
CA ARG A 85 -21.38 35.63 26.53
C ARG A 85 -21.10 34.89 25.25
N PRO A 86 -20.23 33.86 25.30
CA PRO A 86 -20.02 33.00 24.14
C PRO A 86 -21.35 32.35 23.73
N PRO A 87 -21.59 32.15 22.43
CA PRO A 87 -22.71 31.33 21.99
C PRO A 87 -22.68 30.00 22.73
N GLU A 88 -23.89 29.53 23.15
CA GLU A 88 -23.97 28.20 23.78
C GLU A 88 -23.26 27.18 22.85
N ASP A 89 -22.20 26.54 23.38
CA ASP A 89 -21.56 25.47 22.66
C ASP A 89 -22.62 24.37 22.46
N VAL A 90 -23.12 24.28 21.24
CA VAL A 90 -23.68 23.04 20.77
C VAL A 90 -22.49 22.10 20.76
N ARG A 91 -22.27 21.42 21.88
CA ARG A 91 -21.31 20.30 21.94
C ARG A 91 -21.67 19.39 20.81
N PRO A 92 -20.76 19.08 19.86
CA PRO A 92 -21.04 17.96 18.97
C PRO A 92 -21.40 16.79 19.87
N PRO A 93 -22.47 16.03 19.56
CA PRO A 93 -22.91 14.91 20.39
C PRO A 93 -21.68 14.04 20.68
N ALA A 94 -21.55 13.62 21.96
CA ALA A 94 -20.45 12.78 22.41
C ALA A 94 -20.20 11.70 21.35
N GLU A 95 -18.97 11.64 20.83
CA GLU A 95 -18.60 10.79 19.70
C GLU A 95 -19.14 9.39 19.95
N ALA A 96 -20.07 8.94 19.13
CA ALA A 96 -20.51 7.56 19.15
C ALA A 96 -19.27 6.69 18.88
N PRO A 97 -19.01 5.66 19.71
CA PRO A 97 -17.88 4.79 19.49
C PRO A 97 -17.95 4.24 18.07
N LEU A 98 -16.80 4.20 17.39
CA LEU A 98 -16.71 3.60 16.07
C LEU A 98 -17.21 2.15 16.15
N PRO A 99 -17.95 1.67 15.15
CA PRO A 99 -18.33 0.25 15.06
C PRO A 99 -17.14 -0.66 15.28
N GLU A 100 -17.31 -1.72 16.03
CA GLU A 100 -16.23 -2.69 16.31
C GLU A 100 -15.66 -3.26 15.02
N GLY A 101 -14.35 -3.19 14.83
CA GLY A 101 -13.66 -3.63 13.61
C GLY A 101 -13.59 -2.58 12.49
N LEU A 102 -14.21 -1.40 12.63
CA LEU A 102 -14.05 -0.32 11.67
C LEU A 102 -12.73 0.42 11.90
N ARG A 103 -11.92 0.54 10.85
CA ARG A 103 -10.63 1.27 10.86
C ARG A 103 -10.63 2.35 9.80
N LEU A 104 -10.49 3.59 10.21
CA LEU A 104 -10.42 4.75 9.33
C LEU A 104 -9.07 5.47 9.55
N THR A 105 -8.45 5.96 8.47
CA THR A 105 -7.35 6.91 8.64
C THR A 105 -7.87 8.22 9.23
N ALA A 106 -7.02 9.00 9.90
CA ALA A 106 -7.45 10.28 10.49
C ALA A 106 -8.13 11.24 9.48
N PRO A 107 -7.62 11.38 8.22
CA PRO A 107 -8.32 12.16 7.19
C PRO A 107 -9.68 11.55 6.79
N ALA A 108 -9.79 10.22 6.71
CA ALA A 108 -11.06 9.55 6.41
C ALA A 108 -12.10 9.78 7.50
N LEU A 109 -11.67 9.71 8.76
CA LEU A 109 -12.57 9.97 9.91
C LEU A 109 -13.05 11.43 9.92
N ALA A 110 -12.17 12.39 9.64
CA ALA A 110 -12.53 13.80 9.51
C ALA A 110 -13.55 14.02 8.39
N LEU A 111 -13.35 13.39 7.22
CA LEU A 111 -14.29 13.44 6.10
C LEU A 111 -15.63 12.79 6.47
N ALA A 112 -15.64 11.63 7.11
CA ALA A 112 -16.85 10.93 7.53
C ALA A 112 -17.72 11.81 8.47
N ARG A 113 -17.07 12.56 9.35
CA ARG A 113 -17.73 13.47 10.28
C ARG A 113 -18.33 14.69 9.58
N THR A 114 -17.61 15.28 8.62
CA THR A 114 -18.10 16.46 7.88
C THR A 114 -19.22 16.14 6.91
N THR A 115 -19.30 14.89 6.44
CA THR A 115 -20.29 14.44 5.45
C THR A 115 -21.43 13.63 6.04
N SER A 116 -21.50 13.49 7.38
CA SER A 116 -22.56 12.76 8.11
C SER A 116 -22.78 11.32 7.61
N VAL A 117 -21.68 10.61 7.35
CA VAL A 117 -21.71 9.24 6.86
C VAL A 117 -22.25 8.29 7.91
N ASP A 118 -23.12 7.36 7.51
CA ASP A 118 -23.51 6.24 8.35
C ASP A 118 -22.36 5.24 8.48
N LEU A 119 -21.59 5.35 9.56
CA LEU A 119 -20.41 4.53 9.82
C LEU A 119 -20.73 3.02 9.93
N ALA A 120 -21.99 2.66 10.23
CA ALA A 120 -22.40 1.26 10.34
C ALA A 120 -22.47 0.56 8.96
N ARG A 121 -22.50 1.33 7.88
CA ARG A 121 -22.52 0.80 6.50
C ARG A 121 -21.14 0.67 5.87
N LEU A 122 -20.09 1.11 6.55
CA LEU A 122 -18.75 1.01 6.04
C LEU A 122 -18.19 -0.42 6.23
N PRO A 123 -17.34 -0.90 5.30
CA PRO A 123 -16.76 -2.24 5.39
C PRO A 123 -15.85 -2.38 6.61
N LEU A 124 -16.03 -3.48 7.34
CA LEU A 124 -15.26 -3.82 8.54
C LEU A 124 -13.97 -4.60 8.17
N GLY A 125 -12.96 -4.55 9.04
CA GLY A 125 -11.76 -5.37 8.93
C GLY A 125 -10.64 -4.84 8.03
N GLN A 126 -10.87 -3.76 7.29
CA GLN A 126 -9.86 -3.07 6.49
C GLN A 126 -9.69 -1.62 6.93
N VAL A 127 -8.53 -1.03 6.64
CA VAL A 127 -8.29 0.41 6.88
C VAL A 127 -8.85 1.20 5.68
N ILE A 128 -9.81 2.07 5.92
CA ILE A 128 -10.40 2.93 4.88
C ILE A 128 -9.67 4.27 4.85
N THR A 129 -9.13 4.63 3.71
CA THR A 129 -8.47 5.92 3.47
C THR A 129 -9.49 7.00 3.08
N GLU A 130 -9.08 8.28 3.14
CA GLU A 130 -9.92 9.40 2.70
C GLU A 130 -10.37 9.28 1.26
N ALA A 131 -9.46 8.86 0.34
CA ALA A 131 -9.77 8.67 -1.06
C ALA A 131 -10.86 7.61 -1.25
N GLN A 132 -10.72 6.46 -0.61
CA GLN A 132 -11.72 5.38 -0.64
C GLN A 132 -13.07 5.84 -0.09
N LEU A 133 -13.07 6.61 1.00
CA LEU A 133 -14.31 7.14 1.56
C LEU A 133 -14.96 8.17 0.63
N ARG A 134 -14.18 9.03 -0.04
CA ARG A 134 -14.69 9.95 -1.06
C ARG A 134 -15.33 9.22 -2.22
N ASP A 135 -14.72 8.15 -2.70
CA ASP A 135 -15.26 7.32 -3.78
C ASP A 135 -16.58 6.63 -3.36
N MET A 136 -16.66 6.14 -2.13
CA MET A 136 -17.89 5.57 -1.56
C MET A 136 -19.01 6.62 -1.44
N LEU A 137 -18.67 7.87 -1.06
CA LEU A 137 -19.63 8.96 -0.88
C LEU A 137 -20.08 9.59 -2.20
N ALA A 138 -19.18 9.63 -3.19
CA ALA A 138 -19.49 10.18 -4.50
C ALA A 138 -20.62 9.41 -5.20
N GLY A 139 -21.10 8.30 -4.57
CA GLY A 139 -22.18 7.51 -5.15
C GLY A 139 -21.89 7.16 -6.60
N LYS A 140 -20.57 7.02 -6.94
CA LYS A 140 -20.26 6.47 -8.26
C LYS A 140 -21.02 5.17 -8.30
N PRO A 141 -22.05 5.03 -9.15
CA PRO A 141 -22.59 3.73 -9.40
C PRO A 141 -21.34 2.90 -9.71
N GLN A 142 -21.14 1.80 -9.00
CA GLN A 142 -20.31 0.75 -9.57
C GLN A 142 -21.11 0.35 -10.81
N ASP A 143 -20.84 1.03 -11.91
CA ASP A 143 -21.41 0.72 -13.19
C ASP A 143 -21.19 -0.79 -13.37
N ALA A 144 -22.24 -1.52 -13.71
CA ALA A 144 -22.13 -2.95 -14.01
C ALA A 144 -20.99 -3.20 -15.00
N THR A 145 -20.67 -2.22 -15.83
CA THR A 145 -19.53 -2.16 -16.75
C THR A 145 -18.19 -2.11 -16.00
N GLN A 146 -18.01 -1.24 -14.99
CA GLN A 146 -16.80 -1.18 -14.19
C GLN A 146 -16.59 -2.42 -13.31
N ALA A 147 -17.69 -2.98 -12.77
CA ALA A 147 -17.63 -4.24 -12.05
C ALA A 147 -17.23 -5.40 -12.96
N ALA A 148 -17.72 -5.42 -14.21
CA ALA A 148 -17.33 -6.42 -15.22
C ALA A 148 -15.86 -6.27 -15.62
N GLU A 149 -15.34 -5.05 -15.76
CA GLU A 149 -13.95 -4.75 -16.10
C GLU A 149 -12.93 -5.16 -15.01
N ARG A 150 -13.38 -5.33 -13.76
CA ARG A 150 -12.55 -5.78 -12.64
C ARG A 150 -12.49 -7.29 -12.46
N ARG A 151 -13.39 -8.03 -13.13
CA ARG A 151 -13.49 -9.50 -12.98
C ARG A 151 -12.33 -10.20 -13.68
N MET A 152 -11.67 -11.09 -12.95
CA MET A 152 -10.46 -11.79 -13.36
C MET A 152 -10.55 -13.28 -13.08
N ILE A 153 -9.99 -14.11 -13.96
CA ILE A 153 -9.70 -15.51 -13.66
C ILE A 153 -8.22 -15.66 -13.29
N VAL A 154 -7.91 -16.66 -12.46
CA VAL A 154 -6.54 -17.06 -12.14
C VAL A 154 -6.29 -18.42 -12.79
N TYR A 155 -5.24 -18.54 -13.61
CA TYR A 155 -4.86 -19.82 -14.23
C TYR A 155 -3.72 -20.46 -13.47
N GLY A 156 -4.00 -21.51 -12.70
CA GLY A 156 -3.09 -22.23 -11.83
C GLY A 156 -3.46 -22.12 -10.34
N GLY A 157 -3.79 -23.25 -9.71
CA GLY A 157 -4.19 -23.36 -8.30
C GLY A 157 -3.10 -23.92 -7.38
N GLY A 158 -1.86 -24.07 -7.86
CA GLY A 158 -0.73 -24.58 -7.10
C GLY A 158 -0.17 -23.60 -6.05
N GLY A 159 1.03 -23.88 -5.53
CA GLY A 159 1.66 -23.05 -4.48
C GLY A 159 1.83 -21.60 -4.88
N HIS A 160 2.37 -21.32 -6.06
CA HIS A 160 2.48 -19.95 -6.59
C HIS A 160 1.11 -19.30 -6.81
N GLY A 161 0.13 -20.10 -7.27
CA GLY A 161 -1.24 -19.63 -7.45
C GLY A 161 -1.85 -19.13 -6.17
N LYS A 162 -1.66 -19.81 -5.04
CA LYS A 162 -2.11 -19.34 -3.73
C LYS A 162 -1.50 -17.98 -3.36
N SER A 163 -0.19 -17.82 -3.56
CA SER A 163 0.49 -16.55 -3.27
C SER A 163 0.01 -15.42 -4.18
N LEU A 164 -0.24 -15.69 -5.46
CA LEU A 164 -0.72 -14.70 -6.41
C LEU A 164 -2.18 -14.29 -6.11
N ILE A 165 -3.04 -15.25 -5.74
CA ILE A 165 -4.42 -14.98 -5.30
C ILE A 165 -4.43 -14.01 -4.11
N GLU A 166 -3.61 -14.26 -3.10
CA GLU A 166 -3.51 -13.35 -1.94
C GLU A 166 -2.96 -11.98 -2.33
N SER A 167 -2.00 -11.93 -3.27
CA SER A 167 -1.48 -10.66 -3.81
C SER A 167 -2.57 -9.88 -4.54
N ILE A 168 -3.36 -10.52 -5.41
CA ILE A 168 -4.48 -9.88 -6.11
C ILE A 168 -5.52 -9.37 -5.11
N ARG A 169 -5.88 -10.15 -4.11
CA ARG A 169 -6.80 -9.73 -3.05
C ARG A 169 -6.29 -8.53 -2.28
N ALA A 170 -5.00 -8.50 -1.99
CA ALA A 170 -4.38 -7.41 -1.26
C ALA A 170 -4.41 -6.07 -2.02
N THR A 171 -4.41 -6.08 -3.36
CA THR A 171 -4.56 -4.84 -4.16
C THR A 171 -5.97 -4.26 -4.07
N GLY A 172 -6.99 -5.08 -3.91
CA GLY A 172 -8.39 -4.67 -3.97
C GLY A 172 -8.85 -4.16 -5.35
N GLU A 173 -8.02 -4.30 -6.39
CA GLU A 173 -8.29 -3.78 -7.74
C GLU A 173 -9.15 -4.74 -8.57
N HIS A 174 -9.03 -6.04 -8.31
CA HIS A 174 -9.67 -7.09 -9.12
C HIS A 174 -10.51 -8.04 -8.26
N GLU A 175 -11.59 -8.54 -8.85
CA GLU A 175 -12.44 -9.60 -8.30
C GLU A 175 -12.08 -10.93 -8.97
N ILE A 176 -11.57 -11.88 -8.20
CA ILE A 176 -11.27 -13.22 -8.74
C ILE A 176 -12.56 -14.04 -8.81
N VAL A 177 -12.99 -14.38 -10.02
CA VAL A 177 -14.20 -15.14 -10.28
C VAL A 177 -14.01 -16.63 -9.97
N GLY A 178 -12.81 -17.16 -10.22
CA GLY A 178 -12.46 -18.55 -10.00
C GLY A 178 -11.10 -18.90 -10.59
N ILE A 179 -10.78 -20.17 -10.50
CA ILE A 179 -9.48 -20.70 -10.90
C ILE A 179 -9.68 -21.63 -12.11
N LEU A 180 -8.83 -21.50 -13.12
CA LEU A 180 -8.64 -22.52 -14.14
C LEU A 180 -7.36 -23.29 -13.84
N ASP A 181 -7.42 -24.63 -13.93
CA ASP A 181 -6.27 -25.49 -13.67
C ASP A 181 -6.47 -26.83 -14.38
N ASP A 182 -5.50 -27.21 -15.22
CA ASP A 182 -5.58 -28.44 -16.03
C ASP A 182 -5.40 -29.73 -15.19
N GLY A 183 -4.93 -29.60 -13.93
CA GLY A 183 -4.65 -30.74 -13.05
C GLY A 183 -5.58 -30.88 -11.85
N LEU A 184 -6.33 -29.81 -11.49
CA LEU A 184 -7.25 -29.84 -10.37
C LEU A 184 -8.66 -30.22 -10.82
N ALA A 185 -9.35 -31.02 -10.00
CA ALA A 185 -10.73 -31.41 -10.31
C ALA A 185 -11.68 -30.20 -10.22
N ARG A 186 -12.56 -30.06 -11.22
CA ARG A 186 -13.62 -29.04 -11.24
C ARG A 186 -14.49 -29.14 -9.99
N GLY A 187 -14.82 -27.99 -9.40
CA GLY A 187 -15.64 -27.89 -8.18
C GLY A 187 -14.81 -27.98 -6.89
N THR A 188 -13.51 -28.31 -6.95
CA THR A 188 -12.64 -28.15 -5.79
C THR A 188 -12.42 -26.66 -5.48
N HIS A 189 -11.94 -26.34 -4.29
CA HIS A 189 -11.71 -24.96 -3.87
C HIS A 189 -10.25 -24.75 -3.45
N VAL A 190 -9.69 -23.62 -3.86
CA VAL A 190 -8.39 -23.15 -3.42
C VAL A 190 -8.55 -21.75 -2.83
N LEU A 191 -8.22 -21.59 -1.55
CA LEU A 191 -8.44 -20.34 -0.79
C LEU A 191 -9.88 -19.79 -0.91
N GLY A 192 -10.86 -20.70 -0.91
CA GLY A 192 -12.28 -20.37 -1.03
C GLY A 192 -12.76 -20.05 -2.45
N LEU A 193 -11.88 -20.04 -3.45
CA LEU A 193 -12.24 -19.85 -4.86
C LEU A 193 -12.52 -21.19 -5.55
N PRO A 194 -13.58 -21.30 -6.36
CA PRO A 194 -13.90 -22.53 -7.07
C PRO A 194 -12.91 -22.78 -8.23
N VAL A 195 -12.51 -24.03 -8.42
CA VAL A 195 -11.89 -24.50 -9.66
C VAL A 195 -12.99 -24.71 -10.69
N LEU A 196 -12.98 -23.93 -11.76
CA LEU A 196 -14.01 -23.91 -12.79
C LEU A 196 -13.79 -24.96 -13.89
N GLY A 197 -12.56 -25.48 -14.02
CA GLY A 197 -12.09 -26.42 -15.02
C GLY A 197 -10.69 -26.03 -15.50
N GLY A 198 -10.27 -26.55 -16.63
CA GLY A 198 -9.00 -26.25 -17.28
C GLY A 198 -9.12 -25.25 -18.44
N ALA A 199 -8.24 -25.38 -19.43
CA ALA A 199 -8.18 -24.51 -20.61
C ALA A 199 -9.48 -24.50 -21.44
N GLU A 200 -10.25 -25.55 -21.40
CA GLU A 200 -11.55 -25.66 -22.08
C GLU A 200 -12.56 -24.61 -21.66
N MET A 201 -12.39 -24.04 -20.45
CA MET A 201 -13.30 -23.05 -19.91
C MET A 201 -13.05 -21.61 -20.40
N LEU A 202 -11.92 -21.38 -21.10
CA LEU A 202 -11.51 -20.02 -21.52
C LEU A 202 -12.61 -19.33 -22.37
N SER A 203 -13.19 -20.05 -23.34
CA SER A 203 -14.25 -19.49 -24.20
C SER A 203 -15.52 -19.16 -23.41
N GLU A 204 -15.86 -19.99 -22.41
CA GLU A 204 -17.02 -19.74 -21.55
C GLU A 204 -16.79 -18.50 -20.66
N MET A 205 -15.60 -18.32 -20.10
CA MET A 205 -15.27 -17.14 -19.32
C MET A 205 -15.38 -15.85 -20.15
N LEU A 206 -14.90 -15.88 -21.39
CA LEU A 206 -15.07 -14.76 -22.32
C LEU A 206 -16.54 -14.49 -22.64
N ALA A 207 -17.35 -15.53 -22.85
CA ALA A 207 -18.80 -15.39 -23.08
C ALA A 207 -19.52 -14.76 -21.88
N GLN A 208 -19.03 -15.00 -20.66
CA GLN A 208 -19.52 -14.36 -19.43
C GLN A 208 -18.99 -12.92 -19.22
N GLY A 209 -18.25 -12.38 -20.19
CA GLY A 209 -17.73 -11.02 -20.13
C GLY A 209 -16.43 -10.84 -19.35
N ILE A 210 -15.80 -11.93 -18.88
CA ILE A 210 -14.52 -11.84 -18.17
C ILE A 210 -13.41 -11.64 -19.19
N ARG A 211 -12.61 -10.58 -19.03
CA ARG A 211 -11.56 -10.20 -20.00
C ARG A 211 -10.15 -10.21 -19.39
N LEU A 212 -10.04 -10.34 -18.06
CA LEU A 212 -8.76 -10.31 -17.36
C LEU A 212 -8.39 -11.72 -16.87
N ALA A 213 -7.08 -12.02 -16.96
CA ALA A 213 -6.54 -13.27 -16.45
C ALA A 213 -5.18 -13.04 -15.80
N ALA A 214 -4.90 -13.73 -14.70
CA ALA A 214 -3.58 -13.83 -14.12
C ALA A 214 -3.02 -15.25 -14.32
N ASN A 215 -1.82 -15.35 -14.90
CA ASN A 215 -1.13 -16.61 -15.02
C ASN A 215 -0.40 -16.97 -13.72
N ALA A 216 -0.93 -17.92 -12.99
CA ALA A 216 -0.45 -18.35 -11.68
C ALA A 216 0.42 -19.63 -11.74
N VAL A 217 0.90 -19.98 -12.92
CA VAL A 217 1.88 -21.06 -13.09
C VAL A 217 3.27 -20.55 -12.68
N GLY A 218 3.87 -21.17 -11.66
CA GLY A 218 5.15 -20.76 -11.11
C GLY A 218 6.31 -20.96 -12.09
N GLY A 219 7.42 -20.31 -11.81
CA GLY A 219 8.62 -20.32 -12.67
C GLY A 219 9.76 -21.21 -12.17
N ILE A 220 9.57 -22.01 -11.13
CA ILE A 220 10.62 -22.91 -10.61
C ILE A 220 10.61 -24.19 -11.45
N GLY A 221 11.74 -24.53 -12.05
CA GLY A 221 11.89 -25.71 -12.89
C GLY A 221 11.88 -25.37 -14.38
N ASP A 222 10.76 -25.48 -15.06
CA ASP A 222 10.64 -25.22 -16.49
C ASP A 222 9.66 -24.05 -16.75
N ALA A 223 10.17 -22.97 -17.32
CA ALA A 223 9.36 -21.82 -17.69
C ALA A 223 8.36 -22.12 -18.82
N ARG A 224 8.54 -23.22 -19.55
CA ARG A 224 7.71 -23.59 -20.73
C ARG A 224 6.22 -23.64 -20.39
N SER A 225 5.85 -24.29 -19.30
CA SER A 225 4.43 -24.37 -18.90
C SER A 225 3.81 -23.00 -18.68
N ARG A 226 4.56 -22.06 -18.05
CA ARG A 226 4.12 -20.68 -17.86
C ARG A 226 3.98 -19.93 -19.18
N VAL A 227 4.93 -20.08 -20.08
CA VAL A 227 4.88 -19.48 -21.43
C VAL A 227 3.67 -19.99 -22.21
N ILE A 228 3.41 -21.30 -22.18
CA ILE A 228 2.25 -21.92 -22.85
C ILE A 228 0.94 -21.32 -22.31
N VAL A 229 0.81 -21.19 -20.99
CA VAL A 229 -0.41 -20.61 -20.39
C VAL A 229 -0.58 -19.14 -20.78
N PHE A 230 0.47 -18.33 -20.74
CA PHE A 230 0.36 -16.93 -21.21
C PHE A 230 -0.07 -16.87 -22.69
N ARG A 231 0.51 -17.70 -23.55
CA ARG A 231 0.12 -17.78 -24.97
C ARG A 231 -1.35 -18.13 -25.11
N ARG A 232 -1.83 -19.16 -24.42
CA ARG A 232 -3.25 -19.57 -24.43
C ARG A 232 -4.19 -18.42 -24.00
N LEU A 233 -3.83 -17.72 -22.93
CA LEU A 233 -4.64 -16.59 -22.42
C LEU A 233 -4.71 -15.45 -23.44
N VAL A 234 -3.57 -15.06 -24.00
CA VAL A 234 -3.50 -13.97 -25.01
C VAL A 234 -4.21 -14.37 -26.31
N GLU A 235 -3.98 -15.58 -26.83
CA GLU A 235 -4.65 -16.09 -28.03
C GLU A 235 -6.17 -16.22 -27.85
N ALA A 236 -6.63 -16.56 -26.65
CA ALA A 236 -8.04 -16.57 -26.31
C ALA A 236 -8.64 -15.16 -26.20
N GLY A 237 -7.84 -14.09 -26.07
CA GLY A 237 -8.30 -12.70 -25.98
C GLY A 237 -8.37 -12.13 -24.56
N PHE A 238 -7.70 -12.76 -23.59
CA PHE A 238 -7.57 -12.19 -22.25
C PHE A 238 -6.44 -11.18 -22.17
N ALA A 239 -6.66 -10.07 -21.47
CA ALA A 239 -5.60 -9.20 -21.02
C ALA A 239 -5.00 -9.73 -19.70
N CYS A 240 -3.67 -9.70 -19.60
CA CYS A 240 -2.95 -10.10 -18.41
C CYS A 240 -2.33 -8.86 -17.76
N PRO A 241 -3.00 -8.17 -16.84
CA PRO A 241 -2.43 -7.00 -16.17
C PRO A 241 -1.22 -7.39 -15.31
N ALA A 242 -0.37 -6.42 -15.00
CA ALA A 242 0.63 -6.59 -13.97
C ALA A 242 -0.05 -6.69 -12.60
N VAL A 243 0.44 -7.58 -11.74
CA VAL A 243 -0.01 -7.70 -10.34
C VAL A 243 1.14 -7.27 -9.44
N VAL A 244 0.95 -6.16 -8.74
CA VAL A 244 1.96 -5.61 -7.82
C VAL A 244 1.40 -5.64 -6.40
N HIS A 245 2.03 -6.41 -5.52
CA HIS A 245 1.60 -6.47 -4.12
C HIS A 245 1.76 -5.09 -3.45
N PRO A 246 0.82 -4.62 -2.62
CA PRO A 246 0.87 -3.28 -2.01
C PRO A 246 2.10 -2.99 -1.14
N THR A 247 2.80 -4.02 -0.66
CA THR A 247 4.06 -3.87 0.10
C THR A 247 5.30 -3.91 -0.78
N ALA A 248 5.18 -4.14 -2.08
CA ALA A 248 6.29 -3.99 -3.01
C ALA A 248 6.53 -2.50 -3.28
N PHE A 249 7.77 -2.13 -3.52
CA PHE A 249 8.13 -0.77 -3.87
C PHE A 249 8.67 -0.71 -5.30
N ILE A 250 7.98 0.02 -6.15
CA ILE A 250 8.38 0.25 -7.54
C ILE A 250 8.73 1.73 -7.67
N GLU A 251 9.96 2.04 -8.09
CA GLU A 251 10.33 3.43 -8.33
C GLU A 251 9.59 4.00 -9.55
N PRO A 252 9.23 5.31 -9.53
CA PRO A 252 8.36 5.89 -10.54
C PRO A 252 8.87 5.81 -11.97
N SER A 253 10.18 5.73 -12.18
CA SER A 253 10.81 5.63 -13.51
C SER A 253 10.95 4.19 -14.01
N ALA A 254 10.67 3.18 -13.16
CA ALA A 254 10.67 1.78 -13.57
C ALA A 254 9.46 1.46 -14.47
N ARG A 255 9.67 0.60 -15.46
CA ARG A 255 8.63 0.18 -16.39
C ARG A 255 8.31 -1.30 -16.22
N LEU A 256 7.04 -1.60 -16.01
CA LEU A 256 6.54 -2.97 -15.91
C LEU A 256 5.65 -3.28 -17.11
N SER A 257 5.96 -4.35 -17.82
CA SER A 257 5.11 -4.86 -18.90
C SER A 257 3.88 -5.62 -18.36
N ALA A 258 2.95 -5.95 -19.23
CA ALA A 258 1.81 -6.80 -18.89
C ALA A 258 2.23 -8.16 -18.34
N GLY A 259 1.41 -8.78 -17.52
CA GLY A 259 1.64 -10.09 -16.90
C GLY A 259 2.74 -10.14 -15.84
N VAL A 260 3.41 -9.03 -15.56
CA VAL A 260 4.44 -8.95 -14.51
C VAL A 260 3.80 -9.20 -13.14
N GLN A 261 4.51 -9.94 -12.30
CA GLN A 261 4.09 -10.23 -10.93
C GLN A 261 5.18 -9.78 -9.97
N VAL A 262 4.86 -8.78 -9.15
CA VAL A 262 5.76 -8.27 -8.11
C VAL A 262 5.19 -8.65 -6.76
N MET A 263 5.87 -9.57 -6.10
CA MET A 263 5.41 -10.21 -4.86
C MET A 263 5.73 -9.34 -3.63
N PRO A 264 5.21 -9.71 -2.43
CA PRO A 264 5.40 -8.92 -1.21
C PRO A 264 6.86 -8.53 -0.95
N HIS A 265 7.08 -7.26 -0.54
CA HIS A 265 8.37 -6.69 -0.16
C HIS A 265 9.45 -6.71 -1.25
N ALA A 266 9.11 -6.98 -2.50
CA ALA A 266 10.05 -6.85 -3.60
C ALA A 266 10.31 -5.36 -3.91
N TYR A 267 11.50 -5.06 -4.42
CA TYR A 267 11.92 -3.72 -4.82
C TYR A 267 12.31 -3.71 -6.29
N VAL A 268 11.85 -2.69 -7.01
CA VAL A 268 12.25 -2.43 -8.41
C VAL A 268 12.74 -0.99 -8.53
N GLY A 269 14.03 -0.84 -8.79
CA GLY A 269 14.74 0.44 -8.83
C GLY A 269 14.52 1.23 -10.11
N SER A 270 14.99 2.49 -10.07
CA SER A 270 14.85 3.48 -11.13
C SER A 270 15.33 2.98 -12.48
N GLU A 271 14.68 3.43 -13.56
CA GLU A 271 15.04 3.15 -14.96
C GLU A 271 15.11 1.65 -15.31
N SER A 272 14.63 0.77 -14.43
CA SER A 272 14.54 -0.67 -14.71
C SER A 272 13.41 -0.97 -15.69
N ASP A 273 13.65 -1.91 -16.61
CA ASP A 273 12.70 -2.35 -17.62
C ASP A 273 12.37 -3.84 -17.42
N VAL A 274 11.12 -4.12 -17.08
CA VAL A 274 10.65 -5.46 -16.73
C VAL A 274 9.73 -5.99 -17.81
N GLY A 275 10.19 -7.00 -18.52
CA GLY A 275 9.51 -7.59 -19.66
C GLY A 275 8.26 -8.38 -19.31
N PHE A 276 7.52 -8.79 -20.35
CA PHE A 276 6.24 -9.48 -20.22
C PHE A 276 6.32 -10.74 -19.36
N GLY A 277 5.39 -10.90 -18.42
CA GLY A 277 5.23 -12.11 -17.63
C GLY A 277 6.39 -12.44 -16.68
N VAL A 278 7.25 -11.47 -16.35
CA VAL A 278 8.33 -11.63 -15.37
C VAL A 278 7.74 -11.82 -13.97
N ILE A 279 8.37 -12.68 -13.17
CA ILE A 279 8.09 -12.80 -11.73
C ILE A 279 9.25 -12.19 -10.95
N ILE A 280 8.98 -11.19 -10.14
CA ILE A 280 9.86 -10.65 -9.12
C ILE A 280 9.29 -11.10 -7.78
N ASN A 281 9.90 -12.14 -7.21
CA ASN A 281 9.31 -12.86 -6.09
C ASN A 281 9.57 -12.16 -4.74
N THR A 282 8.99 -12.69 -3.67
CA THR A 282 9.00 -12.12 -2.32
C THR A 282 10.40 -11.66 -1.91
N ALA A 283 10.50 -10.39 -1.47
CA ALA A 283 11.73 -9.74 -0.99
C ALA A 283 12.90 -9.77 -2.01
N ALA A 284 12.64 -9.99 -3.30
CA ALA A 284 13.67 -9.85 -4.32
C ALA A 284 13.97 -8.36 -4.59
N VAL A 285 15.23 -8.05 -4.86
CA VAL A 285 15.71 -6.71 -5.16
C VAL A 285 16.22 -6.65 -6.58
N VAL A 286 15.59 -5.82 -7.39
CA VAL A 286 16.04 -5.40 -8.72
C VAL A 286 16.49 -3.96 -8.59
N SER A 287 17.79 -3.71 -8.61
CA SER A 287 18.33 -2.34 -8.47
C SER A 287 18.08 -1.51 -9.74
N HIS A 288 18.61 -0.28 -9.76
CA HIS A 288 18.48 0.67 -10.88
C HIS A 288 19.06 0.14 -12.21
N ASP A 289 18.55 0.62 -13.34
CA ASP A 289 19.04 0.33 -14.70
C ASP A 289 19.02 -1.15 -15.10
N CYS A 290 18.28 -2.01 -14.39
CA CYS A 290 18.16 -3.42 -14.70
C CYS A 290 17.25 -3.68 -15.91
N ARG A 291 17.53 -4.74 -16.68
CA ARG A 291 16.71 -5.21 -17.78
C ARG A 291 16.35 -6.66 -17.58
N LEU A 292 15.05 -6.95 -17.46
CA LEU A 292 14.55 -8.31 -17.30
C LEU A 292 13.76 -8.72 -18.54
N GLY A 293 14.28 -9.69 -19.27
CA GLY A 293 13.64 -10.27 -20.46
C GLY A 293 12.32 -10.98 -20.12
N ALA A 294 11.47 -11.15 -21.13
CA ALA A 294 10.17 -11.78 -20.94
C ALA A 294 10.27 -13.14 -20.22
N TYR A 295 9.30 -13.41 -19.37
CA TYR A 295 9.21 -14.66 -18.60
C TYR A 295 10.38 -14.94 -17.65
N ALA A 296 11.31 -14.03 -17.44
CA ALA A 296 12.36 -14.20 -16.44
C ALA A 296 11.75 -14.39 -15.04
N ASN A 297 12.48 -15.09 -14.17
CA ASN A 297 12.05 -15.32 -12.80
C ASN A 297 13.17 -14.96 -11.84
N VAL A 298 12.94 -13.95 -11.03
CA VAL A 298 13.80 -13.54 -9.92
C VAL A 298 13.18 -14.11 -8.65
N SER A 299 13.78 -15.18 -8.13
CA SER A 299 13.23 -15.96 -7.01
C SER A 299 13.33 -15.21 -5.67
N PRO A 300 12.65 -15.70 -4.60
CA PRO A 300 12.62 -15.02 -3.30
C PRO A 300 14.00 -14.63 -2.77
N GLY A 301 14.16 -13.38 -2.33
CA GLY A 301 15.37 -12.87 -1.72
C GLY A 301 16.58 -12.73 -2.65
N ALA A 302 16.44 -12.90 -3.97
CA ALA A 302 17.53 -12.67 -4.90
C ALA A 302 17.85 -11.17 -5.01
N LEU A 303 19.13 -10.81 -5.13
CA LEU A 303 19.65 -9.46 -5.16
C LEU A 303 20.35 -9.19 -6.49
N LEU A 304 19.76 -8.37 -7.34
CA LEU A 304 20.36 -7.89 -8.59
C LEU A 304 20.94 -6.49 -8.35
N ALA A 305 22.25 -6.34 -8.49
CA ALA A 305 22.89 -5.03 -8.45
C ALA A 305 22.53 -4.17 -9.67
N GLY A 306 22.89 -2.90 -9.68
CA GLY A 306 22.54 -1.98 -10.77
C GLY A 306 23.06 -2.42 -12.14
N GLY A 307 22.28 -2.13 -13.18
CA GLY A 307 22.63 -2.43 -14.58
C GLY A 307 22.65 -3.92 -14.94
N VAL A 308 22.12 -4.81 -14.11
CA VAL A 308 22.04 -6.24 -14.40
C VAL A 308 21.02 -6.50 -15.52
N THR A 309 21.43 -7.35 -16.47
CA THR A 309 20.52 -7.86 -17.49
C THR A 309 20.20 -9.33 -17.22
N VAL A 310 18.91 -9.67 -17.17
CA VAL A 310 18.42 -11.05 -17.06
C VAL A 310 17.67 -11.38 -18.35
N GLY A 311 18.14 -12.38 -19.08
CA GLY A 311 17.61 -12.78 -20.38
C GLY A 311 16.22 -13.42 -20.30
N GLU A 312 15.63 -13.66 -21.48
CA GLU A 312 14.30 -14.27 -21.60
C GLU A 312 14.27 -15.65 -20.95
N ALA A 313 13.21 -15.92 -20.18
CA ALA A 313 12.97 -17.17 -19.47
C ALA A 313 14.12 -17.63 -18.54
N ALA A 314 15.07 -16.77 -18.23
CA ALA A 314 16.13 -17.10 -17.30
C ALA A 314 15.59 -17.18 -15.85
N LEU A 315 16.22 -18.05 -15.06
CA LEU A 315 15.90 -18.27 -13.65
C LEU A 315 17.05 -17.80 -12.76
N VAL A 316 16.78 -16.85 -11.92
CA VAL A 316 17.66 -16.43 -10.81
C VAL A 316 17.10 -17.05 -9.53
N GLY A 317 17.84 -18.00 -8.95
CA GLY A 317 17.41 -18.79 -7.79
C GLY A 317 17.28 -17.98 -6.49
N MET A 318 16.72 -18.61 -5.47
CA MET A 318 16.51 -17.97 -4.16
C MET A 318 17.82 -17.51 -3.53
N GLY A 319 17.85 -16.28 -3.02
CA GLY A 319 19.01 -15.72 -2.32
C GLY A 319 20.27 -15.56 -3.19
N VAL A 320 20.14 -15.60 -4.51
CA VAL A 320 21.25 -15.32 -5.44
C VAL A 320 21.67 -13.86 -5.34
N THR A 321 22.97 -13.60 -5.39
CA THR A 321 23.53 -12.26 -5.51
C THR A 321 24.19 -12.08 -6.87
N VAL A 322 23.80 -11.06 -7.62
CA VAL A 322 24.36 -10.75 -8.95
C VAL A 322 25.07 -9.40 -8.89
N ASN A 323 26.35 -9.39 -9.28
CA ASN A 323 27.17 -8.19 -9.28
C ASN A 323 26.72 -7.17 -10.34
N LEU A 324 27.20 -5.93 -10.17
CA LEU A 324 26.93 -4.79 -11.03
C LEU A 324 27.22 -5.07 -12.51
N GLY A 325 26.26 -4.73 -13.38
CA GLY A 325 26.41 -4.80 -14.85
C GLY A 325 26.51 -6.20 -15.45
N VAL A 326 26.29 -7.25 -14.66
CA VAL A 326 26.36 -8.65 -15.12
C VAL A 326 25.17 -8.98 -16.01
N THR A 327 25.42 -9.76 -17.06
CA THR A 327 24.39 -10.35 -17.93
C THR A 327 24.17 -11.82 -17.60
N ILE A 328 22.93 -12.21 -17.30
CA ILE A 328 22.45 -13.59 -17.24
C ILE A 328 21.71 -13.86 -18.53
N GLY A 329 22.26 -14.71 -19.38
CA GLY A 329 21.72 -14.98 -20.73
C GLY A 329 20.37 -15.68 -20.74
N ASP A 330 19.73 -15.72 -21.92
CA ASP A 330 18.41 -16.33 -22.11
C ASP A 330 18.40 -17.79 -21.64
N ALA A 331 17.31 -18.21 -21.00
CA ALA A 331 17.09 -19.53 -20.44
C ALA A 331 18.22 -20.03 -19.49
N ALA A 332 19.12 -19.16 -19.06
CA ALA A 332 20.14 -19.51 -18.06
C ALA A 332 19.48 -19.81 -16.70
N ARG A 333 20.15 -20.68 -15.94
CA ARG A 333 19.63 -21.14 -14.63
C ARG A 333 20.68 -20.92 -13.54
N VAL A 334 20.45 -19.98 -12.68
CA VAL A 334 21.31 -19.70 -11.52
C VAL A 334 20.69 -20.37 -10.30
N GLY A 335 21.40 -21.34 -9.74
CA GLY A 335 20.98 -22.09 -8.55
C GLY A 335 20.95 -21.23 -7.30
N ASN A 336 20.17 -21.69 -6.31
CA ASN A 336 19.95 -20.94 -5.06
C ASN A 336 21.26 -20.56 -4.37
N SER A 337 21.30 -19.38 -3.75
CA SER A 337 22.44 -18.86 -2.96
C SER A 337 23.77 -18.79 -3.73
N ALA A 338 23.74 -18.79 -5.06
CA ALA A 338 24.93 -18.55 -5.85
C ALA A 338 25.32 -17.07 -5.85
N VAL A 339 26.62 -16.79 -6.03
CA VAL A 339 27.17 -15.45 -6.21
C VAL A 339 27.69 -15.31 -7.64
N VAL A 340 27.05 -14.48 -8.45
CA VAL A 340 27.36 -14.29 -9.86
C VAL A 340 28.16 -13.01 -10.04
N LYS A 341 29.44 -13.14 -10.43
CA LYS A 341 30.40 -12.03 -10.56
C LYS A 341 30.72 -11.67 -12.01
N LYS A 342 30.38 -12.53 -12.97
CA LYS A 342 30.58 -12.34 -14.41
C LYS A 342 29.38 -12.90 -15.18
N ASP A 343 29.31 -12.56 -16.46
CA ASP A 343 28.24 -12.98 -17.33
C ASP A 343 28.05 -14.50 -17.35
N VAL A 344 26.78 -14.92 -17.37
CA VAL A 344 26.36 -16.30 -17.56
C VAL A 344 25.84 -16.44 -18.98
N PRO A 345 26.39 -17.33 -19.81
CA PRO A 345 25.96 -17.47 -21.20
C PRO A 345 24.50 -17.96 -21.30
N PRO A 346 23.83 -17.77 -22.45
CA PRO A 346 22.51 -18.33 -22.69
C PRO A 346 22.49 -19.85 -22.46
N GLY A 347 21.44 -20.35 -21.76
CA GLY A 347 21.33 -21.75 -21.33
C GLY A 347 22.34 -22.15 -20.26
N GLY A 348 23.21 -21.28 -19.80
CA GLY A 348 24.21 -21.56 -18.79
C GLY A 348 23.60 -21.99 -17.46
N ILE A 349 24.30 -22.91 -16.77
CA ILE A 349 23.87 -23.43 -15.45
C ILE A 349 24.92 -23.07 -14.41
N VAL A 350 24.52 -22.25 -13.42
CA VAL A 350 25.33 -21.99 -12.22
C VAL A 350 24.78 -22.85 -11.09
N ARG A 351 25.63 -23.66 -10.45
CA ARG A 351 25.21 -24.53 -9.35
C ARG A 351 24.80 -23.77 -8.13
N ALA A 352 23.92 -24.35 -7.34
CA ALA A 352 23.51 -23.76 -6.05
C ALA A 352 24.73 -23.57 -5.14
N GLY A 353 24.82 -22.43 -4.46
CA GLY A 353 25.92 -22.06 -3.57
C GLY A 353 27.25 -21.77 -4.25
N ALA A 354 27.33 -21.86 -5.58
CA ALA A 354 28.58 -21.61 -6.32
C ALA A 354 28.90 -20.10 -6.40
N VAL A 355 30.18 -19.80 -6.55
CA VAL A 355 30.67 -18.47 -6.98
C VAL A 355 30.99 -18.58 -8.46
N TRP A 356 30.28 -17.83 -9.31
CA TRP A 356 30.48 -17.83 -10.75
C TRP A 356 31.31 -16.63 -11.22
N PRO A 357 32.34 -16.81 -12.09
CA PRO A 357 32.79 -18.10 -12.60
C PRO A 357 33.48 -18.93 -11.51
N GLU A 358 33.27 -20.24 -11.58
CA GLU A 358 34.01 -21.16 -10.72
C GLU A 358 35.53 -20.97 -11.00
N LYS A 359 36.35 -20.85 -9.95
CA LYS A 359 37.79 -20.93 -10.13
C LYS A 359 38.10 -22.29 -10.71
N LEU A 360 38.65 -22.31 -11.91
CA LEU A 360 39.31 -23.55 -12.39
C LEU A 360 40.39 -23.83 -11.35
N ASP A 361 40.31 -24.97 -10.67
CA ASP A 361 41.41 -25.46 -9.89
C ASP A 361 42.62 -25.52 -10.86
N GLU A 362 43.60 -24.66 -10.68
CA GLU A 362 44.89 -24.84 -11.33
C GLU A 362 45.35 -26.19 -10.85
N ALA A 363 45.30 -27.16 -11.77
CA ALA A 363 45.74 -28.53 -11.53
C ALA A 363 47.11 -28.48 -10.90
N ARG A 364 47.21 -28.97 -9.65
CA ARG A 364 48.45 -29.24 -8.96
C ARG A 364 49.22 -30.39 -9.67
#